data_ccbf60f08f4f9d3a0d007240a56d1389
#
_entry.id   ccbf60f08f4f9d3a0d007240a56d1389
#
_cell.length_a   1.000
_cell.length_b   1.000
_cell.length_c   1.000
_cell.angle_alpha   90.00
_cell.angle_beta   90.00
_cell.angle_gamma   90.00
#
_symmetry.space_group_name_H-M   'P 1'
#
loop_
_entity.id
_entity.type
_entity.pdbx_description
1 polymer ?
#
loop_
_entity_poly.entity_id
_entity_poly.type
_entity_poly.pdbx_seq_one_letter_code
_entity_poly.pdbx_strand_id
1 'polypeptide(L)'
;ARYDELDDMAATTGTAMLGLTIGCARCHDHKFDPIPVKDYYQFVSVFTSTIRSEVDIPLNSDTYIASLKKWQSSHQALQEALTTYENLPDTTKAFHHWLKSKTSEKLATSDWNTLNFVKTTSDQAVTTLTPQNDGAILASGKAPAKETYTLTTNPGAQTIRFLRIEALTHASMKGKGPGRASNGNFSLTDLKIFANSPGKEKQLLKLTSAQATHEQNKTNLSAVSSFDSDPNSTGWAVDLGGIGKDQAAVFKLSDPLTIGENTTLEFQLRFHTNTQHSLGRFRISISDKISPPVKVGEGKNFQIEKALKGLLTGRLTEEHRKSLLPLFRQSDHRWNQLNDAVSESLTSKPQSLNAKVQVTSEGFSPTKHHADGRGFPHFYPQTHFLSRGDPKQKKGIANPNYLQILMRNGKSGNHW
;
A
#
# COMPACT_ATOMS: atom_id res chain seq x y z
N ALA A 1 -24.69 23.55 1.74
CA ALA A 1 -24.10 22.40 2.42
C ALA A 1 -23.27 22.81 3.65
N ARG A 2 -22.03 23.42 3.54
CA ARG A 2 -21.24 23.71 4.76
C ARG A 2 -21.94 24.67 5.74
N TYR A 3 -22.56 25.75 5.22
CA TYR A 3 -23.34 26.67 6.07
C TYR A 3 -24.57 26.01 6.68
N ASP A 4 -25.17 25.02 6.05
CA ASP A 4 -26.31 24.30 6.61
C ASP A 4 -25.88 23.38 7.75
N GLU A 5 -24.67 22.81 7.64
CA GLU A 5 -24.03 22.04 8.71
C GLU A 5 -23.63 22.88 9.92
N LEU A 6 -23.04 24.05 9.65
CA LEU A 6 -22.69 25.01 10.71
C LEU A 6 -23.96 25.50 11.39
N ASP A 7 -25.03 25.76 10.65
CA ASP A 7 -26.36 26.13 11.16
C ASP A 7 -26.92 25.03 12.05
N ASP A 8 -26.87 23.76 11.58
CA ASP A 8 -27.37 22.62 12.35
C ASP A 8 -26.58 22.43 13.66
N MET A 9 -25.25 22.57 13.64
CA MET A 9 -24.44 22.51 14.85
C MET A 9 -24.78 23.65 15.83
N ALA A 10 -24.87 24.87 15.33
CA ALA A 10 -25.21 26.04 16.14
C ALA A 10 -26.63 25.95 16.69
N ALA A 11 -27.63 25.63 15.83
CA ALA A 11 -29.02 25.53 16.25
C ALA A 11 -29.25 24.42 17.27
N THR A 12 -28.61 23.25 17.05
CA THR A 12 -28.67 22.12 18.00
C THR A 12 -28.06 22.49 19.34
N THR A 13 -26.86 23.12 19.33
CA THR A 13 -26.20 23.56 20.55
C THR A 13 -27.04 24.61 21.28
N GLY A 14 -27.58 25.59 20.56
CA GLY A 14 -28.47 26.60 21.12
C GLY A 14 -29.71 26.01 21.77
N THR A 15 -30.38 25.09 21.09
CA THR A 15 -31.62 24.49 21.60
C THR A 15 -31.36 23.52 22.73
N ALA A 16 -30.41 22.59 22.56
CA ALA A 16 -30.19 21.47 23.49
C ALA A 16 -29.45 21.92 24.78
N MET A 17 -28.52 22.87 24.67
CA MET A 17 -27.69 23.28 25.81
C MET A 17 -28.07 24.61 26.40
N LEU A 18 -28.62 25.54 25.60
CA LEU A 18 -28.92 26.89 26.03
C LEU A 18 -30.43 27.18 26.15
N GLY A 19 -31.28 26.29 25.62
CA GLY A 19 -32.73 26.50 25.55
C GLY A 19 -33.15 27.64 24.61
N LEU A 20 -32.28 28.04 23.65
CA LEU A 20 -32.50 29.20 22.78
C LEU A 20 -32.71 28.74 21.32
N THR A 21 -33.74 29.26 20.66
CA THR A 21 -34.07 28.98 19.26
C THR A 21 -33.29 29.88 18.30
N ILE A 22 -31.95 29.82 18.40
CA ILE A 22 -31.07 30.77 17.69
C ILE A 22 -31.10 30.68 16.18
N GLY A 23 -31.50 29.53 15.59
CA GLY A 23 -31.56 29.31 14.14
C GLY A 23 -32.45 30.31 13.38
N CYS A 24 -33.46 30.89 14.05
CA CYS A 24 -34.29 31.98 13.50
C CYS A 24 -33.47 33.21 13.13
N ALA A 25 -32.39 33.46 13.85
CA ALA A 25 -31.52 34.62 13.64
C ALA A 25 -30.56 34.47 12.43
N ARG A 26 -30.65 33.37 11.67
CA ARG A 26 -29.89 33.19 10.44
C ARG A 26 -30.22 34.23 9.35
N CYS A 27 -31.47 34.63 9.25
CA CYS A 27 -31.95 35.48 8.15
C CYS A 27 -32.25 36.92 8.58
N HIS A 28 -32.71 37.10 9.81
CA HIS A 28 -33.13 38.38 10.41
C HIS A 28 -32.95 38.33 11.95
N ASP A 29 -32.92 39.42 12.62
CA ASP A 29 -32.90 39.45 14.09
C ASP A 29 -34.04 38.62 14.67
N HIS A 30 -33.76 37.86 15.75
CA HIS A 30 -34.75 36.97 16.34
C HIS A 30 -35.98 37.75 16.77
N LYS A 31 -37.17 37.22 16.48
CA LYS A 31 -38.41 37.96 16.68
C LYS A 31 -38.75 38.26 18.15
N PHE A 32 -38.44 37.32 19.04
CA PHE A 32 -38.84 37.37 20.43
C PHE A 32 -37.67 37.57 21.38
N ASP A 33 -36.55 36.94 21.12
CA ASP A 33 -35.35 37.02 21.93
C ASP A 33 -34.39 38.09 21.39
N PRO A 34 -33.63 38.81 22.23
CA PRO A 34 -32.67 39.82 21.77
C PRO A 34 -31.40 39.16 21.19
N ILE A 35 -31.58 38.40 20.12
CA ILE A 35 -30.49 37.72 19.41
C ILE A 35 -30.41 38.32 17.99
N PRO A 36 -29.48 39.25 17.74
CA PRO A 36 -29.29 39.82 16.40
C PRO A 36 -28.65 38.83 15.46
N VAL A 37 -28.87 39.01 14.16
CA VAL A 37 -28.19 38.26 13.08
C VAL A 37 -26.68 38.21 13.28
N LYS A 38 -26.09 39.33 13.77
CA LYS A 38 -24.66 39.40 14.04
C LYS A 38 -24.22 38.34 15.05
N ASP A 39 -24.92 38.23 16.17
CA ASP A 39 -24.61 37.25 17.21
C ASP A 39 -24.73 35.83 16.72
N TYR A 40 -25.75 35.55 15.91
CA TYR A 40 -25.92 34.24 15.29
C TYR A 40 -24.67 33.82 14.45
N TYR A 41 -24.21 34.68 13.53
CA TYR A 41 -23.04 34.34 12.71
C TYR A 41 -21.73 34.29 13.49
N GLN A 42 -21.59 35.08 14.51
CA GLN A 42 -20.46 35.03 15.43
C GLN A 42 -20.46 33.72 16.23
N PHE A 43 -21.62 33.27 16.67
CA PHE A 43 -21.77 31.96 17.33
C PHE A 43 -21.54 30.80 16.35
N VAL A 44 -22.09 30.86 15.15
CA VAL A 44 -21.83 29.88 14.05
C VAL A 44 -20.34 29.79 13.77
N SER A 45 -19.61 30.90 13.85
CA SER A 45 -18.18 30.91 13.52
C SER A 45 -17.31 30.15 14.54
N VAL A 46 -17.81 29.87 15.75
CA VAL A 46 -17.17 28.99 16.74
C VAL A 46 -16.99 27.58 16.17
N PHE A 47 -17.90 27.14 15.29
CA PHE A 47 -17.87 25.82 14.67
C PHE A 47 -17.16 25.78 13.33
N THR A 48 -16.49 26.84 12.90
CA THR A 48 -15.88 26.97 11.57
C THR A 48 -14.91 25.84 11.26
N SER A 49 -14.08 25.42 12.23
CA SER A 49 -13.12 24.32 12.09
C SER A 49 -13.69 22.95 12.48
N THR A 50 -14.92 22.90 12.99
CA THR A 50 -15.54 21.64 13.45
C THR A 50 -16.06 20.85 12.26
N ILE A 51 -15.67 19.58 12.17
CA ILE A 51 -16.15 18.62 11.17
C ILE A 51 -16.82 17.42 11.85
N ARG A 52 -17.83 16.85 11.20
CA ARG A 52 -18.39 15.56 11.60
C ARG A 52 -17.49 14.44 11.08
N SER A 53 -17.13 13.53 11.96
CA SER A 53 -16.30 12.38 11.66
C SER A 53 -16.95 11.10 12.19
N GLU A 54 -16.63 9.98 11.61
CA GLU A 54 -16.90 8.66 12.22
C GLU A 54 -15.58 8.10 12.72
N VAL A 55 -15.55 7.65 13.95
CA VAL A 55 -14.43 6.92 14.53
C VAL A 55 -14.89 5.54 14.98
N ASP A 56 -14.02 4.55 14.74
CA ASP A 56 -14.21 3.23 15.27
C ASP A 56 -13.72 3.19 16.72
N ILE A 57 -14.62 3.08 17.66
CA ILE A 57 -14.30 2.94 19.10
C ILE A 57 -14.28 1.44 19.42
N PRO A 58 -13.14 0.90 19.88
CA PRO A 58 -13.09 -0.47 20.30
C PRO A 58 -13.94 -0.67 21.56
N LEU A 59 -14.86 -1.63 21.51
CA LEU A 59 -15.62 -2.07 22.67
C LEU A 59 -14.73 -3.00 23.50
N ASN A 60 -13.87 -2.43 24.32
CA ASN A 60 -12.93 -3.16 25.17
C ASN A 60 -13.67 -3.76 26.36
N SER A 61 -14.25 -4.93 26.18
CA SER A 61 -14.73 -5.73 27.30
C SER A 61 -13.54 -6.32 28.07
N ASP A 62 -13.71 -6.54 29.37
CA ASP A 62 -12.67 -7.18 30.21
C ASP A 62 -12.26 -8.54 29.65
N THR A 63 -13.20 -9.28 29.05
CA THR A 63 -12.94 -10.56 28.38
C THR A 63 -12.04 -10.41 27.16
N TYR A 64 -12.23 -9.36 26.37
CA TYR A 64 -11.35 -9.05 25.22
C TYR A 64 -9.95 -8.69 25.70
N ILE A 65 -9.84 -7.81 26.69
CA ILE A 65 -8.55 -7.37 27.26
C ILE A 65 -7.77 -8.58 27.82
N ALA A 66 -8.43 -9.44 28.58
CA ALA A 66 -7.84 -10.66 29.12
C ALA A 66 -7.36 -11.61 28.00
N SER A 67 -8.19 -11.81 26.96
CA SER A 67 -7.86 -12.64 25.80
C SER A 67 -6.67 -12.07 25.02
N LEU A 68 -6.63 -10.75 24.81
CA LEU A 68 -5.54 -10.07 24.14
C LEU A 68 -4.22 -10.20 24.91
N LYS A 69 -4.26 -10.03 26.23
CA LYS A 69 -3.08 -10.20 27.09
C LYS A 69 -2.54 -11.63 27.04
N LYS A 70 -3.42 -12.62 27.12
CA LYS A 70 -3.06 -14.04 27.00
C LYS A 70 -2.43 -14.33 25.65
N TRP A 71 -3.04 -13.83 24.57
CA TRP A 71 -2.52 -13.99 23.23
C TRP A 71 -1.14 -13.31 23.09
N GLN A 72 -0.96 -12.07 23.58
CA GLN A 72 0.31 -11.35 23.53
C GLN A 72 1.44 -12.14 24.18
N SER A 73 1.22 -12.70 25.39
CA SER A 73 2.22 -13.51 26.09
C SER A 73 2.60 -14.77 25.29
N SER A 74 1.61 -15.47 24.73
CA SER A 74 1.85 -16.67 23.92
C SER A 74 2.56 -16.33 22.61
N HIS A 75 2.17 -15.26 21.94
CA HIS A 75 2.78 -14.81 20.68
C HIS A 75 4.21 -14.35 20.89
N GLN A 76 4.49 -13.61 21.97
CA GLN A 76 5.84 -13.20 22.34
C GLN A 76 6.76 -14.39 22.57
N ALA A 77 6.31 -15.42 23.29
CA ALA A 77 7.08 -16.63 23.51
C ALA A 77 7.44 -17.35 22.19
N LEU A 78 6.53 -17.38 21.22
CA LEU A 78 6.80 -17.92 19.88
C LEU A 78 7.83 -17.09 19.12
N GLN A 79 7.74 -15.77 19.18
CA GLN A 79 8.71 -14.86 18.55
C GLN A 79 10.10 -15.00 19.19
N GLU A 80 10.18 -15.12 20.51
CA GLU A 80 11.44 -15.34 21.24
C GLU A 80 12.07 -16.69 20.88
N ALA A 81 11.27 -17.76 20.74
CA ALA A 81 11.74 -19.07 20.31
C ALA A 81 12.31 -19.02 18.89
N LEU A 82 11.65 -18.34 17.95
CA LEU A 82 12.14 -18.15 16.59
C LEU A 82 13.44 -17.34 16.58
N THR A 83 13.48 -16.22 17.30
CA THR A 83 14.66 -15.34 17.38
C THR A 83 15.85 -16.08 18.02
N THR A 84 15.60 -16.86 19.06
CA THR A 84 16.64 -17.69 19.71
C THR A 84 17.22 -18.69 18.73
N TYR A 85 16.36 -19.40 17.99
CA TYR A 85 16.78 -20.34 16.96
C TYR A 85 17.61 -19.67 15.86
N GLU A 86 17.20 -18.50 15.40
CA GLU A 86 17.91 -17.73 14.37
C GLU A 86 19.33 -17.33 14.80
N ASN A 87 19.56 -17.14 16.07
CA ASN A 87 20.85 -16.72 16.65
C ASN A 87 21.77 -17.88 17.10
N LEU A 88 21.34 -19.15 16.89
CA LEU A 88 22.21 -20.28 17.24
C LEU A 88 23.47 -20.32 16.37
N PRO A 89 24.66 -20.63 16.96
CA PRO A 89 25.90 -20.77 16.19
C PRO A 89 25.80 -21.83 15.08
N ASP A 90 25.03 -22.87 15.27
CA ASP A 90 24.85 -23.96 14.31
C ASP A 90 24.08 -23.56 13.05
N THR A 91 23.28 -22.48 13.11
CA THR A 91 22.60 -21.96 11.90
C THR A 91 23.59 -21.45 10.86
N THR A 92 24.75 -20.93 11.27
CA THR A 92 25.82 -20.54 10.34
C THR A 92 26.41 -21.74 9.62
N LYS A 93 26.65 -22.85 10.33
CA LYS A 93 27.15 -24.11 9.71
C LYS A 93 26.10 -24.70 8.77
N ALA A 94 24.82 -24.71 9.19
CA ALA A 94 23.72 -25.18 8.37
C ALA A 94 23.55 -24.33 7.12
N PHE A 95 23.65 -23.00 7.20
CA PHE A 95 23.65 -22.10 6.06
C PHE A 95 24.78 -22.41 5.07
N HIS A 96 26.01 -22.60 5.55
CA HIS A 96 27.13 -22.97 4.68
C HIS A 96 26.91 -24.34 4.02
N HIS A 97 26.34 -25.32 4.74
CA HIS A 97 26.01 -26.63 4.18
C HIS A 97 24.92 -26.52 3.10
N TRP A 98 23.87 -25.77 3.40
CA TRP A 98 22.80 -25.48 2.43
C TRP A 98 23.35 -24.78 1.18
N LEU A 99 24.17 -23.75 1.33
CA LEU A 99 24.77 -23.03 0.22
C LEU A 99 25.63 -23.96 -0.64
N LYS A 100 26.41 -24.87 -0.02
CA LYS A 100 27.19 -25.89 -0.73
C LYS A 100 26.29 -26.90 -1.45
N SER A 101 25.16 -27.30 -0.87
CA SER A 101 24.22 -28.23 -1.53
C SER A 101 23.63 -27.66 -2.81
N LYS A 102 23.52 -26.34 -2.93
CA LYS A 102 23.06 -25.65 -4.14
C LYS A 102 24.04 -25.72 -5.30
N THR A 103 25.29 -26.16 -5.10
CA THR A 103 26.23 -26.47 -6.21
C THR A 103 25.88 -27.72 -6.97
N SER A 104 25.30 -28.71 -6.30
CA SER A 104 24.97 -30.01 -6.92
C SER A 104 23.61 -30.02 -7.64
N GLU A 105 22.71 -29.09 -7.27
CA GLU A 105 21.56 -28.78 -8.09
C GLU A 105 22.10 -28.16 -9.38
N LYS A 106 22.05 -28.92 -10.51
CA LYS A 106 22.52 -28.51 -11.83
C LYS A 106 22.33 -26.98 -11.97
N LEU A 107 23.45 -26.27 -12.07
CA LEU A 107 23.48 -24.90 -12.59
C LEU A 107 22.86 -24.97 -13.98
N ALA A 108 21.54 -24.91 -14.05
CA ALA A 108 20.83 -24.92 -15.29
C ALA A 108 21.40 -23.77 -16.11
N THR A 109 21.84 -24.08 -17.32
CA THR A 109 22.24 -23.08 -18.31
C THR A 109 21.01 -22.26 -18.68
N SER A 110 20.54 -21.45 -17.75
CA SER A 110 19.40 -20.56 -17.96
C SER A 110 19.88 -19.27 -18.59
N ASP A 111 19.19 -18.83 -19.63
CA ASP A 111 19.40 -17.50 -20.23
C ASP A 111 18.87 -16.36 -19.34
N TRP A 112 18.26 -16.69 -18.20
CA TRP A 112 17.61 -15.76 -17.29
C TRP A 112 18.25 -15.80 -15.90
N ASN A 113 18.54 -14.61 -15.35
CA ASN A 113 18.95 -14.39 -13.96
C ASN A 113 17.74 -13.91 -13.16
N THR A 114 17.24 -14.74 -12.26
CA THR A 114 16.14 -14.37 -11.35
C THR A 114 16.59 -13.34 -10.35
N LEU A 115 15.79 -12.29 -10.16
CA LEU A 115 16.06 -11.22 -9.20
C LEU A 115 15.51 -11.55 -7.82
N ASN A 116 16.31 -11.29 -6.78
CA ASN A 116 15.88 -11.27 -5.39
C ASN A 116 15.68 -9.82 -4.94
N PHE A 117 14.55 -9.53 -4.32
CA PHE A 117 14.20 -8.17 -3.93
C PHE A 117 14.51 -7.94 -2.45
N VAL A 118 15.21 -6.86 -2.17
CA VAL A 118 15.53 -6.41 -0.80
C VAL A 118 14.39 -5.61 -0.18
N LYS A 119 13.52 -5.05 -1.02
CA LYS A 119 12.33 -4.32 -0.60
C LYS A 119 11.19 -4.59 -1.57
N THR A 120 10.03 -4.91 -1.04
CA THR A 120 8.78 -5.12 -1.79
C THR A 120 7.66 -4.39 -1.07
N THR A 121 6.99 -3.47 -1.73
CA THR A 121 5.91 -2.66 -1.15
C THR A 121 4.76 -2.50 -2.15
N SER A 122 3.54 -2.39 -1.63
CA SER A 122 2.39 -1.87 -2.36
C SER A 122 2.08 -0.46 -1.85
N ASP A 123 1.53 0.40 -2.70
CA ASP A 123 0.98 1.70 -2.32
C ASP A 123 -0.33 1.54 -1.50
N GLN A 124 -0.85 0.31 -1.41
CA GLN A 124 -2.04 -0.04 -0.63
C GLN A 124 -1.64 -0.89 0.58
N ALA A 125 -1.86 -0.35 1.79
CA ALA A 125 -1.47 -1.00 3.05
C ALA A 125 -2.13 -2.38 3.30
N VAL A 126 -3.20 -2.71 2.56
CA VAL A 126 -3.93 -3.98 2.67
C VAL A 126 -3.29 -5.11 1.88
N THR A 127 -2.29 -4.83 1.04
CA THR A 127 -1.55 -5.83 0.25
C THR A 127 -0.19 -6.09 0.88
N THR A 128 0.11 -7.36 1.13
CA THR A 128 1.44 -7.82 1.56
C THR A 128 2.12 -8.57 0.42
N LEU A 129 3.36 -8.19 0.11
CA LEU A 129 4.20 -8.81 -0.91
C LEU A 129 5.28 -9.65 -0.24
N THR A 130 5.18 -10.98 -0.35
CA THR A 130 6.09 -11.93 0.32
C THR A 130 6.99 -12.62 -0.69
N PRO A 131 8.33 -12.41 -0.64
CA PRO A 131 9.28 -13.17 -1.44
C PRO A 131 9.20 -14.68 -1.14
N GLN A 132 9.32 -15.51 -2.17
CA GLN A 132 9.25 -16.96 -2.13
C GLN A 132 10.62 -17.58 -2.46
N ASN A 133 10.80 -18.87 -2.14
CA ASN A 133 12.04 -19.64 -2.35
C ASN A 133 12.53 -19.70 -3.79
N ASP A 134 11.61 -19.73 -4.73
CA ASP A 134 11.90 -19.82 -6.16
C ASP A 134 12.13 -18.43 -6.80
N GLY A 135 12.30 -17.40 -5.98
CA GLY A 135 12.47 -16.02 -6.41
C GLY A 135 11.16 -15.33 -6.85
N ALA A 136 10.02 -16.02 -6.72
CA ALA A 136 8.73 -15.40 -6.94
C ALA A 136 8.33 -14.50 -5.74
N ILE A 137 7.37 -13.62 -5.98
CA ILE A 137 6.70 -12.80 -4.95
C ILE A 137 5.24 -13.21 -4.93
N LEU A 138 4.70 -13.50 -3.74
CA LEU A 138 3.29 -13.77 -3.52
C LEU A 138 2.63 -12.53 -2.91
N ALA A 139 1.59 -12.02 -3.58
CA ALA A 139 0.74 -10.98 -3.07
C ALA A 139 -0.42 -11.59 -2.27
N SER A 140 -0.61 -11.15 -1.04
CA SER A 140 -1.64 -11.62 -0.12
C SER A 140 -2.40 -10.44 0.53
N GLY A 141 -3.38 -10.74 1.38
CA GLY A 141 -4.28 -9.74 1.94
C GLY A 141 -5.45 -9.39 1.02
N LYS A 142 -6.22 -8.36 1.37
CA LYS A 142 -7.37 -7.91 0.56
C LYS A 142 -6.87 -7.26 -0.74
N ALA A 143 -7.41 -7.68 -1.89
CA ALA A 143 -7.09 -7.06 -3.16
C ALA A 143 -7.80 -5.69 -3.26
N PRO A 144 -7.07 -4.58 -3.36
CA PRO A 144 -7.66 -3.25 -3.54
C PRO A 144 -8.16 -3.06 -4.98
N ALA A 145 -8.95 -2.03 -5.21
CA ALA A 145 -9.48 -1.74 -6.54
C ALA A 145 -8.35 -1.45 -7.55
N LYS A 146 -7.36 -0.69 -7.11
CA LYS A 146 -6.17 -0.31 -7.90
C LYS A 146 -4.96 -0.30 -6.97
N GLU A 147 -3.81 -0.67 -7.48
CA GLU A 147 -2.55 -0.64 -6.70
C GLU A 147 -1.32 -0.59 -7.59
N THR A 148 -0.20 -0.21 -6.99
CA THR A 148 1.13 -0.21 -7.61
C THR A 148 2.10 -0.96 -6.72
N TYR A 149 2.79 -1.95 -7.27
CA TYR A 149 3.90 -2.62 -6.58
C TYR A 149 5.20 -1.89 -6.87
N THR A 150 5.97 -1.62 -5.83
CA THR A 150 7.34 -1.08 -5.93
C THR A 150 8.31 -2.08 -5.35
N LEU A 151 9.27 -2.52 -6.17
CA LEU A 151 10.22 -3.57 -5.85
C LEU A 151 11.64 -3.05 -6.05
N THR A 152 12.52 -3.22 -5.07
CA THR A 152 13.91 -2.78 -5.16
C THR A 152 14.85 -3.97 -5.02
N THR A 153 15.85 -4.04 -5.89
CA THR A 153 16.88 -5.08 -5.88
C THR A 153 18.26 -4.49 -6.16
N ASN A 154 19.30 -5.17 -5.70
CA ASN A 154 20.67 -4.96 -6.13
C ASN A 154 21.13 -6.23 -6.89
N PRO A 155 21.09 -6.22 -8.22
CA PRO A 155 21.44 -7.41 -9.00
C PRO A 155 22.97 -7.66 -9.12
N GLY A 156 23.80 -6.74 -8.62
CA GLY A 156 25.26 -6.77 -8.80
C GLY A 156 25.71 -6.34 -10.18
N ALA A 157 27.02 -6.30 -10.39
CA ALA A 157 27.62 -5.84 -11.66
C ALA A 157 27.30 -6.81 -12.82
N GLN A 158 26.55 -6.37 -13.80
CA GLN A 158 26.22 -7.12 -15.01
C GLN A 158 25.64 -6.22 -16.13
N THR A 159 25.50 -6.79 -17.32
CA THR A 159 24.79 -6.14 -18.43
C THR A 159 23.38 -6.68 -18.53
N ILE A 160 22.41 -5.82 -18.76
CA ILE A 160 21.00 -6.14 -18.90
C ILE A 160 20.52 -5.68 -20.28
N ARG A 161 19.91 -6.57 -21.03
CA ARG A 161 19.29 -6.32 -22.34
C ARG A 161 17.79 -6.55 -22.32
N PHE A 162 17.37 -7.55 -21.54
CA PHE A 162 15.99 -7.96 -21.45
C PHE A 162 15.55 -8.16 -20.00
N LEU A 163 14.28 -7.90 -19.78
CA LEU A 163 13.55 -8.20 -18.56
C LEU A 163 12.48 -9.24 -18.86
N ARG A 164 12.27 -10.20 -17.96
CA ARG A 164 11.13 -11.12 -18.01
C ARG A 164 10.30 -10.96 -16.76
N ILE A 165 8.99 -10.82 -16.93
CA ILE A 165 8.00 -10.91 -15.84
C ILE A 165 7.22 -12.20 -16.07
N GLU A 166 7.23 -13.08 -15.10
CA GLU A 166 6.44 -14.30 -15.08
C GLU A 166 5.24 -14.09 -14.15
N ALA A 167 4.05 -14.28 -14.68
CA ALA A 167 2.79 -14.29 -13.95
C ALA A 167 2.44 -15.76 -13.64
N LEU A 168 2.57 -16.14 -12.37
CA LEU A 168 2.58 -17.53 -11.94
C LEU A 168 1.27 -17.89 -11.24
N THR A 169 0.83 -19.11 -11.44
CA THR A 169 -0.33 -19.69 -10.76
C THR A 169 -0.08 -19.89 -9.27
N HIS A 170 -1.14 -19.78 -8.47
CA HIS A 170 -1.11 -20.10 -7.06
C HIS A 170 -2.49 -20.52 -6.55
N ALA A 171 -2.53 -21.49 -5.62
CA ALA A 171 -3.77 -22.04 -5.11
C ALA A 171 -4.67 -21.02 -4.37
N SER A 172 -4.06 -19.96 -3.80
CA SER A 172 -4.81 -18.89 -3.13
C SER A 172 -5.54 -17.93 -4.07
N MET A 173 -5.27 -18.01 -5.38
CA MET A 173 -5.89 -17.14 -6.38
C MET A 173 -7.15 -17.78 -6.97
N LYS A 174 -8.13 -16.96 -7.35
CA LYS A 174 -9.34 -17.44 -8.03
C LYS A 174 -8.96 -18.13 -9.35
N GLY A 175 -9.50 -19.32 -9.60
CA GLY A 175 -9.13 -20.11 -10.79
C GLY A 175 -7.63 -20.44 -10.88
N LYS A 176 -6.90 -20.41 -9.75
CA LYS A 176 -5.44 -20.49 -9.63
C LYS A 176 -4.68 -19.27 -10.20
N GLY A 177 -5.35 -18.19 -10.56
CA GLY A 177 -4.74 -16.95 -11.04
C GLY A 177 -4.28 -16.98 -12.50
N PRO A 178 -3.24 -16.18 -12.83
CA PRO A 178 -2.17 -15.61 -12.00
C PRO A 178 -2.49 -14.25 -11.33
N GLY A 179 -3.65 -13.69 -11.58
CA GLY A 179 -4.05 -12.40 -11.00
C GLY A 179 -4.95 -12.52 -9.77
N ARG A 180 -5.19 -11.40 -9.11
CA ARG A 180 -6.00 -11.30 -7.89
C ARG A 180 -7.45 -10.93 -8.14
N ALA A 181 -7.84 -10.70 -9.40
CA ALA A 181 -9.22 -10.38 -9.76
C ALA A 181 -10.18 -11.55 -9.47
N SER A 182 -11.48 -11.24 -9.37
CA SER A 182 -12.53 -12.23 -9.11
C SER A 182 -12.63 -13.34 -10.18
N ASN A 183 -12.11 -13.11 -11.39
CA ASN A 183 -11.97 -14.09 -12.46
C ASN A 183 -10.57 -14.72 -12.55
N GLY A 184 -9.60 -14.32 -11.69
CA GLY A 184 -8.22 -14.78 -11.72
C GLY A 184 -7.31 -14.03 -12.69
N ASN A 185 -7.82 -13.00 -13.38
CA ASN A 185 -7.04 -12.19 -14.31
C ASN A 185 -6.21 -11.11 -13.60
N PHE A 186 -5.26 -10.53 -14.32
CA PHE A 186 -4.56 -9.31 -13.96
C PHE A 186 -4.47 -8.39 -15.18
N SER A 187 -4.09 -7.14 -14.95
CA SER A 187 -3.75 -6.18 -16.00
C SER A 187 -2.60 -5.30 -15.54
N LEU A 188 -1.41 -5.56 -16.05
CA LEU A 188 -0.23 -4.72 -15.83
C LEU A 188 -0.32 -3.50 -16.75
N THR A 189 -0.76 -2.37 -16.21
CA THR A 189 -1.09 -1.18 -17.01
C THR A 189 0.11 -0.28 -17.27
N ASP A 190 1.12 -0.30 -16.38
CA ASP A 190 2.34 0.47 -16.58
C ASP A 190 3.52 -0.22 -15.89
N LEU A 191 4.59 -0.40 -16.62
CA LEU A 191 5.85 -0.94 -16.16
C LEU A 191 6.94 0.11 -16.28
N LYS A 192 7.42 0.61 -15.16
CA LYS A 192 8.59 1.48 -15.09
C LYS A 192 9.75 0.81 -14.39
N ILE A 193 10.92 0.98 -14.94
CA ILE A 193 12.16 0.45 -14.39
C ILE A 193 13.15 1.60 -14.23
N PHE A 194 13.68 1.75 -13.04
CA PHE A 194 14.66 2.77 -12.75
C PHE A 194 15.98 2.14 -12.33
N ALA A 195 17.09 2.68 -12.85
CA ALA A 195 18.40 2.40 -12.32
C ALA A 195 18.85 3.56 -11.42
N ASN A 196 19.36 3.22 -10.24
CA ASN A 196 19.84 4.18 -9.26
C ASN A 196 21.29 3.80 -8.88
N SER A 197 22.25 4.56 -9.40
CA SER A 197 23.67 4.37 -9.15
C SER A 197 24.19 5.47 -8.21
N PRO A 198 25.12 5.15 -7.27
CA PRO A 198 25.68 6.16 -6.38
C PRO A 198 26.26 7.35 -7.14
N GLY A 199 25.89 8.56 -6.71
CA GLY A 199 26.37 9.80 -7.32
C GLY A 199 25.79 10.15 -8.69
N LYS A 200 24.76 9.43 -9.16
CA LYS A 200 24.04 9.73 -10.41
C LYS A 200 22.55 9.94 -10.13
N GLU A 201 21.90 10.71 -10.99
CA GLU A 201 20.44 10.84 -10.96
C GLU A 201 19.76 9.51 -11.28
N LYS A 202 18.57 9.31 -10.71
CA LYS A 202 17.73 8.15 -10.97
C LYS A 202 17.32 8.11 -12.44
N GLN A 203 17.74 7.09 -13.15
CA GLN A 203 17.53 6.93 -14.59
C GLN A 203 16.34 6.03 -14.87
N LEU A 204 15.34 6.52 -15.62
CA LEU A 204 14.27 5.68 -16.19
C LEU A 204 14.82 4.90 -17.41
N LEU A 205 14.65 3.57 -17.37
CA LEU A 205 15.04 2.69 -18.46
C LEU A 205 13.91 2.60 -19.49
N LYS A 206 14.20 2.92 -20.73
CA LYS A 206 13.22 2.85 -21.83
C LYS A 206 13.09 1.43 -22.36
N LEU A 207 11.85 1.01 -22.59
CA LEU A 207 11.49 -0.25 -23.25
C LEU A 207 11.14 0.02 -24.71
N THR A 208 11.46 -0.91 -25.61
CA THR A 208 11.21 -0.76 -27.07
C THR A 208 10.30 -1.82 -27.64
N SER A 209 10.27 -3.00 -27.06
CA SER A 209 9.41 -4.09 -27.50
C SER A 209 9.10 -5.05 -26.36
N ALA A 210 8.01 -5.78 -26.51
CA ALA A 210 7.67 -6.89 -25.63
C ALA A 210 7.05 -8.05 -26.40
N GLN A 211 7.19 -9.26 -25.87
CA GLN A 211 6.53 -10.46 -26.33
C GLN A 211 6.05 -11.25 -25.12
N ALA A 212 4.89 -11.89 -25.22
CA ALA A 212 4.37 -12.73 -24.14
C ALA A 212 3.96 -14.11 -24.64
N THR A 213 3.93 -15.09 -23.72
CA THR A 213 3.42 -16.44 -24.00
C THR A 213 1.91 -16.42 -24.27
N HIS A 214 1.19 -15.51 -23.65
CA HIS A 214 -0.23 -15.27 -23.86
C HIS A 214 -0.57 -13.79 -23.61
N GLU A 215 -1.50 -13.26 -24.42
CA GLU A 215 -2.05 -11.93 -24.31
C GLU A 215 -3.56 -12.01 -24.55
N GLN A 216 -4.33 -11.30 -23.77
CA GLN A 216 -5.78 -11.32 -23.91
C GLN A 216 -6.25 -10.82 -25.28
N ASN A 217 -5.56 -9.82 -25.83
CA ASN A 217 -5.67 -9.38 -27.23
C ASN A 217 -4.34 -8.74 -27.68
N LYS A 218 -4.25 -8.44 -28.98
CA LYS A 218 -3.05 -7.84 -29.60
C LYS A 218 -3.11 -6.30 -29.70
N THR A 219 -4.15 -5.69 -29.21
CA THR A 219 -4.36 -4.22 -29.28
C THR A 219 -4.00 -3.55 -27.98
N ASN A 220 -4.93 -3.49 -27.04
CA ASN A 220 -4.84 -2.72 -25.81
C ASN A 220 -4.59 -3.58 -24.55
N LEU A 221 -4.59 -4.92 -24.67
CA LEU A 221 -4.33 -5.84 -23.57
C LEU A 221 -3.17 -6.81 -23.91
N SER A 222 -2.12 -6.25 -24.52
CA SER A 222 -0.89 -6.93 -24.90
C SER A 222 0.29 -6.53 -23.99
N ALA A 223 1.40 -7.26 -24.04
CA ALA A 223 2.59 -6.93 -23.26
C ALA A 223 3.16 -5.54 -23.62
N VAL A 224 3.07 -5.14 -24.89
CA VAL A 224 3.53 -3.80 -25.34
C VAL A 224 2.70 -2.69 -24.71
N SER A 225 1.41 -2.95 -24.48
CA SER A 225 0.51 -1.97 -23.86
C SER A 225 0.80 -1.69 -22.38
N SER A 226 1.74 -2.41 -21.76
CA SER A 226 2.15 -2.14 -20.37
C SER A 226 3.28 -1.10 -20.25
N PHE A 227 3.73 -0.48 -21.33
CA PHE A 227 4.68 0.64 -21.31
C PHE A 227 4.39 1.66 -22.41
N ASP A 228 3.15 1.72 -22.86
CA ASP A 228 2.65 2.76 -23.76
C ASP A 228 2.37 4.10 -23.03
N SER A 229 1.69 5.02 -23.66
CA SER A 229 1.35 6.33 -23.07
C SER A 229 0.06 6.32 -22.24
N ASP A 230 -0.65 5.18 -22.15
CA ASP A 230 -1.91 5.06 -21.41
C ASP A 230 -1.81 4.12 -20.20
N PRO A 231 -1.36 4.62 -19.04
CA PRO A 231 -1.14 3.81 -17.85
C PRO A 231 -2.43 3.43 -17.09
N ASN A 232 -3.62 3.70 -17.63
CA ASN A 232 -4.87 3.52 -16.92
C ASN A 232 -5.88 2.60 -17.61
N SER A 233 -5.84 2.48 -18.93
CA SER A 233 -6.84 1.74 -19.69
C SER A 233 -6.27 0.60 -20.56
N THR A 234 -4.97 0.61 -20.83
CA THR A 234 -4.27 -0.45 -21.54
C THR A 234 -3.37 -1.26 -20.60
N GLY A 235 -2.81 -2.37 -21.06
CA GLY A 235 -1.87 -3.17 -20.26
C GLY A 235 -1.80 -4.63 -20.66
N TRP A 236 -0.86 -5.38 -20.09
CA TRP A 236 -0.78 -6.82 -20.31
C TRP A 236 -1.78 -7.57 -19.42
N ALA A 237 -2.69 -8.29 -20.05
CA ALA A 237 -3.69 -9.12 -19.40
C ALA A 237 -3.75 -10.51 -20.04
N VAL A 238 -4.34 -11.52 -19.35
CA VAL A 238 -4.25 -12.93 -19.76
C VAL A 238 -5.59 -13.68 -19.77
N ASP A 239 -6.71 -12.98 -19.66
CA ASP A 239 -8.02 -13.61 -19.80
C ASP A 239 -8.17 -14.32 -21.17
N LEU A 240 -9.27 -15.03 -21.37
CA LEU A 240 -9.52 -15.80 -22.61
C LEU A 240 -8.47 -16.88 -22.91
N GLY A 241 -8.20 -17.73 -21.92
CA GLY A 241 -7.35 -18.93 -22.07
C GLY A 241 -6.03 -18.91 -21.31
N GLY A 242 -5.65 -17.81 -20.68
CA GLY A 242 -4.45 -17.69 -19.85
C GLY A 242 -4.68 -17.91 -18.36
N ILE A 243 -5.93 -17.87 -17.87
CA ILE A 243 -6.27 -18.12 -16.47
C ILE A 243 -5.94 -19.57 -16.07
N GLY A 244 -5.38 -19.75 -14.88
CA GLY A 244 -4.97 -21.07 -14.36
C GLY A 244 -3.71 -21.62 -15.01
N LYS A 245 -2.98 -20.81 -15.78
CA LYS A 245 -1.72 -21.17 -16.43
C LYS A 245 -0.65 -20.12 -16.11
N ASP A 246 0.58 -20.59 -15.97
CA ASP A 246 1.73 -19.71 -15.85
C ASP A 246 2.00 -19.01 -17.18
N GLN A 247 2.25 -17.70 -17.12
CA GLN A 247 2.51 -16.88 -18.30
C GLN A 247 3.81 -16.09 -18.11
N ALA A 248 4.46 -15.71 -19.22
CA ALA A 248 5.65 -14.88 -19.20
C ALA A 248 5.56 -13.78 -20.25
N ALA A 249 6.01 -12.58 -19.89
CA ALA A 249 6.27 -11.49 -20.82
C ALA A 249 7.74 -11.09 -20.76
N VAL A 250 8.35 -10.86 -21.90
CA VAL A 250 9.75 -10.48 -22.08
C VAL A 250 9.79 -9.09 -22.71
N PHE A 251 10.49 -8.17 -22.07
CA PHE A 251 10.61 -6.78 -22.44
C PHE A 251 12.06 -6.48 -22.83
N LYS A 252 12.26 -5.77 -23.93
CA LYS A 252 13.57 -5.36 -24.43
C LYS A 252 13.85 -3.93 -23.99
N LEU A 253 15.02 -3.69 -23.39
CA LEU A 253 15.52 -2.34 -23.16
C LEU A 253 15.90 -1.68 -24.50
N SER A 254 15.76 -0.35 -24.62
CA SER A 254 16.20 0.42 -25.78
C SER A 254 17.69 0.24 -26.01
N ASP A 255 18.46 0.32 -24.93
CA ASP A 255 19.91 0.19 -24.92
C ASP A 255 20.33 -0.82 -23.85
N PRO A 256 21.37 -1.62 -24.10
CA PRO A 256 21.95 -2.47 -23.08
C PRO A 256 22.42 -1.63 -21.88
N LEU A 257 21.99 -1.99 -20.70
CA LEU A 257 22.40 -1.31 -19.46
C LEU A 257 23.50 -2.11 -18.77
N THR A 258 24.68 -1.51 -18.65
CA THR A 258 25.76 -2.08 -17.80
C THR A 258 25.71 -1.39 -16.44
N ILE A 259 25.52 -2.19 -15.39
CA ILE A 259 25.42 -1.75 -14.00
C ILE A 259 26.62 -2.21 -13.18
N GLY A 260 26.98 -1.38 -12.19
CA GLY A 260 28.00 -1.69 -11.20
C GLY A 260 27.45 -2.38 -9.96
N GLU A 261 28.34 -2.82 -9.06
CA GLU A 261 28.02 -3.55 -7.83
C GLU A 261 26.99 -2.85 -6.91
N ASN A 262 27.05 -1.51 -6.83
CA ASN A 262 26.21 -0.71 -5.95
C ASN A 262 25.01 -0.05 -6.66
N THR A 263 24.69 -0.51 -7.88
CA THR A 263 23.53 -0.01 -8.60
C THR A 263 22.30 -0.78 -8.17
N THR A 264 21.25 -0.09 -7.73
CA THR A 264 19.95 -0.67 -7.45
C THR A 264 19.01 -0.49 -8.63
N LEU A 265 18.16 -1.48 -8.86
CA LEU A 265 17.02 -1.39 -9.77
C LEU A 265 15.74 -1.27 -8.97
N GLU A 266 14.88 -0.35 -9.39
CA GLU A 266 13.53 -0.22 -8.87
C GLU A 266 12.53 -0.51 -9.98
N PHE A 267 11.59 -1.41 -9.72
CA PHE A 267 10.50 -1.77 -10.61
C PHE A 267 9.19 -1.21 -10.03
N GLN A 268 8.43 -0.52 -10.85
CA GLN A 268 7.08 -0.08 -10.54
C GLN A 268 6.11 -0.80 -11.49
N LEU A 269 5.26 -1.64 -10.92
CA LEU A 269 4.23 -2.40 -11.61
C LEU A 269 2.87 -1.82 -11.24
N ARG A 270 2.21 -1.16 -12.17
CA ARG A 270 0.93 -0.49 -11.94
C ARG A 270 -0.24 -1.33 -12.46
N PHE A 271 -1.33 -1.39 -11.68
CA PHE A 271 -2.53 -2.17 -11.96
C PHE A 271 -3.76 -1.29 -11.80
N HIS A 272 -4.04 -0.45 -12.80
CA HIS A 272 -5.06 0.60 -12.72
C HIS A 272 -6.23 0.43 -13.69
N THR A 273 -6.22 -0.60 -14.53
CA THR A 273 -7.38 -1.01 -15.33
C THR A 273 -8.24 -1.97 -14.53
N ASN A 274 -9.53 -1.78 -14.54
CA ASN A 274 -10.52 -2.59 -13.81
C ASN A 274 -10.29 -2.66 -12.28
N THR A 275 -11.09 -3.46 -11.59
CA THR A 275 -11.02 -3.61 -10.14
C THR A 275 -10.28 -4.89 -9.78
N GLN A 276 -9.29 -4.78 -8.87
CA GLN A 276 -8.55 -5.92 -8.29
C GLN A 276 -7.67 -6.69 -9.29
N HIS A 277 -7.31 -6.10 -10.41
CA HIS A 277 -6.54 -6.75 -11.47
C HIS A 277 -5.02 -6.68 -11.26
N SER A 278 -4.54 -6.84 -10.03
CA SER A 278 -3.11 -6.95 -9.74
C SER A 278 -2.57 -8.38 -9.89
N LEU A 279 -1.26 -8.51 -10.05
CA LEU A 279 -0.58 -9.81 -10.05
C LEU A 279 -0.68 -10.49 -8.68
N GLY A 280 -0.99 -11.77 -8.68
CA GLY A 280 -1.08 -12.60 -7.48
C GLY A 280 0.25 -13.21 -7.08
N ARG A 281 0.85 -14.00 -7.96
CA ARG A 281 2.19 -14.56 -7.78
C ARG A 281 3.01 -14.28 -9.04
N PHE A 282 4.20 -13.75 -8.87
CA PHE A 282 5.01 -13.35 -10.03
C PHE A 282 6.50 -13.43 -9.72
N ARG A 283 7.32 -13.51 -10.77
CA ARG A 283 8.77 -13.52 -10.68
C ARG A 283 9.37 -12.62 -11.75
N ILE A 284 10.47 -11.93 -11.42
CA ILE A 284 11.17 -11.06 -12.35
C ILE A 284 12.58 -11.58 -12.56
N SER A 285 13.00 -11.63 -13.82
CA SER A 285 14.34 -12.08 -14.24
C SER A 285 14.91 -11.11 -15.26
N ILE A 286 16.23 -11.05 -15.35
CA ILE A 286 16.97 -10.24 -16.33
C ILE A 286 17.87 -11.12 -17.18
N SER A 287 18.24 -10.63 -18.36
CA SER A 287 19.12 -11.36 -19.29
C SER A 287 20.07 -10.42 -20.04
N ASP A 288 21.30 -10.88 -20.24
CA ASP A 288 22.31 -10.24 -21.10
C ASP A 288 22.29 -10.82 -22.53
N LYS A 289 21.48 -11.83 -22.80
CA LYS A 289 21.41 -12.50 -24.09
C LYS A 289 20.83 -11.61 -25.19
N ILE A 290 21.18 -11.90 -26.44
CA ILE A 290 20.68 -11.13 -27.60
C ILE A 290 19.22 -11.50 -27.90
N SER A 291 18.83 -12.75 -27.67
CA SER A 291 17.48 -13.26 -27.92
C SER A 291 17.12 -14.33 -26.90
N PRO A 292 16.78 -13.96 -25.66
CA PRO A 292 16.40 -14.92 -24.64
C PRO A 292 15.00 -15.48 -24.94
N PRO A 293 14.70 -16.74 -24.55
CA PRO A 293 13.44 -17.37 -24.85
C PRO A 293 12.26 -16.74 -24.09
N VAL A 294 11.13 -16.60 -24.79
CA VAL A 294 9.84 -16.15 -24.21
C VAL A 294 9.12 -17.37 -23.65
N LYS A 295 9.47 -17.79 -22.45
CA LYS A 295 8.86 -18.94 -21.76
C LYS A 295 8.91 -18.75 -20.24
N VAL A 296 8.00 -19.44 -19.56
CA VAL A 296 8.07 -19.62 -18.11
C VAL A 296 9.19 -20.63 -17.80
N GLY A 297 9.88 -20.41 -16.70
CA GLY A 297 10.89 -21.34 -16.22
C GLY A 297 11.85 -20.70 -15.23
N GLU A 298 12.45 -21.53 -14.40
CA GLU A 298 13.40 -21.05 -13.40
C GLU A 298 14.62 -20.41 -14.06
N GLY A 299 15.05 -19.29 -13.49
CA GLY A 299 16.31 -18.63 -13.84
C GLY A 299 17.43 -19.08 -12.92
N LYS A 300 18.67 -18.71 -13.23
CA LYS A 300 19.80 -18.80 -12.30
C LYS A 300 19.56 -17.82 -11.15
N ASN A 301 19.89 -18.23 -9.94
CA ASN A 301 19.92 -17.30 -8.81
C ASN A 301 21.36 -16.75 -8.67
N PHE A 302 21.59 -15.60 -9.25
CA PHE A 302 22.89 -14.92 -9.25
C PHE A 302 23.41 -14.66 -7.83
N GLN A 303 22.55 -14.38 -6.86
CA GLN A 303 22.95 -14.17 -5.48
C GLN A 303 23.49 -15.45 -4.84
N ILE A 304 22.88 -16.60 -5.15
CA ILE A 304 23.40 -17.91 -4.71
C ILE A 304 24.76 -18.19 -5.35
N GLU A 305 24.90 -17.96 -6.66
CA GLU A 305 26.18 -18.16 -7.37
C GLU A 305 27.30 -17.28 -6.79
N LYS A 306 27.01 -15.99 -6.54
CA LYS A 306 27.97 -15.03 -5.98
C LYS A 306 28.37 -15.40 -4.56
N ALA A 307 27.41 -15.74 -3.70
CA ALA A 307 27.67 -16.15 -2.33
C ALA A 307 28.47 -17.46 -2.25
N LEU A 308 28.13 -18.41 -3.14
CA LEU A 308 28.85 -19.68 -3.24
C LEU A 308 30.31 -19.49 -3.66
N LYS A 309 30.55 -18.66 -4.69
CA LYS A 309 31.90 -18.26 -5.09
C LYS A 309 32.65 -17.60 -3.92
N GLY A 310 31.97 -16.69 -3.19
CA GLY A 310 32.49 -16.06 -2.00
C GLY A 310 32.85 -17.06 -0.90
N LEU A 311 31.98 -18.05 -0.64
CA LEU A 311 32.23 -19.12 0.32
C LEU A 311 33.47 -19.97 -0.07
N LEU A 312 33.56 -20.38 -1.34
CA LEU A 312 34.65 -21.21 -1.87
C LEU A 312 36.01 -20.46 -1.87
N THR A 313 36.00 -19.14 -1.99
CA THR A 313 37.19 -18.28 -1.99
C THR A 313 37.49 -17.65 -0.63
N GLY A 314 36.75 -17.99 0.42
CA GLY A 314 36.86 -17.36 1.75
C GLY A 314 36.46 -15.90 1.83
N ARG A 315 35.70 -15.41 0.84
CA ARG A 315 35.23 -14.01 0.71
C ARG A 315 33.70 -13.87 0.86
N LEU A 316 33.07 -14.80 1.57
CA LEU A 316 31.65 -14.68 1.90
C LEU A 316 31.42 -13.50 2.84
N THR A 317 30.72 -12.46 2.37
CA THR A 317 30.43 -11.28 3.17
C THR A 317 29.11 -11.44 3.93
N GLU A 318 28.93 -10.63 4.97
CA GLU A 318 27.68 -10.59 5.74
C GLU A 318 26.50 -10.11 4.87
N GLU A 319 26.77 -9.28 3.87
CA GLU A 319 25.75 -8.85 2.88
C GLU A 319 25.25 -10.02 2.02
N HIS A 320 26.16 -10.89 1.56
CA HIS A 320 25.80 -12.13 0.88
C HIS A 320 24.92 -13.03 1.76
N ARG A 321 25.28 -13.14 3.04
CA ARG A 321 24.51 -13.92 4.01
C ARG A 321 23.12 -13.35 4.20
N LYS A 322 22.99 -12.05 4.48
CA LYS A 322 21.69 -11.37 4.67
C LYS A 322 20.77 -11.52 3.47
N SER A 323 21.27 -11.41 2.24
CA SER A 323 20.47 -11.52 1.02
C SER A 323 19.92 -12.94 0.77
N LEU A 324 20.65 -13.98 1.24
CA LEU A 324 20.26 -15.38 1.05
C LEU A 324 19.60 -16.01 2.28
N LEU A 325 19.67 -15.36 3.44
CA LEU A 325 19.11 -15.88 4.67
C LEU A 325 17.60 -16.19 4.55
N PRO A 326 16.75 -15.38 3.90
CA PRO A 326 15.35 -15.71 3.68
C PRO A 326 15.16 -17.00 2.89
N LEU A 327 15.98 -17.25 1.87
CA LEU A 327 15.93 -18.48 1.07
C LEU A 327 16.40 -19.71 1.86
N PHE A 328 17.44 -19.56 2.64
CA PHE A 328 17.94 -20.61 3.54
C PHE A 328 16.89 -20.97 4.59
N ARG A 329 16.31 -19.99 5.27
CA ARG A 329 15.29 -20.17 6.32
C ARG A 329 14.10 -20.99 5.81
N GLN A 330 13.65 -20.76 4.60
CA GLN A 330 12.53 -21.51 4.01
C GLN A 330 12.89 -22.97 3.71
N SER A 331 14.17 -23.33 3.53
CA SER A 331 14.63 -24.72 3.41
C SER A 331 14.89 -25.39 4.74
N ASP A 332 14.86 -24.65 5.83
CA ASP A 332 15.10 -25.14 7.19
C ASP A 332 13.78 -25.56 7.83
N HIS A 333 13.62 -26.88 8.03
CA HIS A 333 12.39 -27.45 8.57
C HIS A 333 12.05 -26.89 9.97
N ARG A 334 13.08 -26.71 10.83
CA ARG A 334 12.85 -26.19 12.19
C ARG A 334 12.46 -24.72 12.16
N TRP A 335 13.10 -23.94 11.33
CA TRP A 335 12.72 -22.54 11.13
C TRP A 335 11.28 -22.42 10.61
N ASN A 336 10.89 -23.24 9.62
CA ASN A 336 9.54 -23.24 9.10
C ASN A 336 8.52 -23.57 10.20
N GLN A 337 8.74 -24.60 11.00
CA GLN A 337 7.85 -24.93 12.14
C GLN A 337 7.66 -23.74 13.09
N LEU A 338 8.74 -23.06 13.46
CA LEU A 338 8.68 -21.92 14.38
C LEU A 338 8.00 -20.71 13.72
N ASN A 339 8.31 -20.42 12.46
CA ASN A 339 7.72 -19.34 11.71
C ASN A 339 6.23 -19.57 11.43
N ASP A 340 5.84 -20.80 11.12
CA ASP A 340 4.43 -21.17 10.92
C ASP A 340 3.65 -21.01 12.22
N ALA A 341 4.21 -21.40 13.36
CA ALA A 341 3.61 -21.20 14.66
C ALA A 341 3.41 -19.69 14.99
N VAL A 342 4.39 -18.84 14.67
CA VAL A 342 4.26 -17.38 14.80
C VAL A 342 3.16 -16.85 13.87
N SER A 343 3.12 -17.32 12.63
CA SER A 343 2.14 -16.89 11.61
C SER A 343 0.72 -17.34 11.98
N GLU A 344 0.56 -18.58 12.44
CA GLU A 344 -0.73 -19.11 12.90
C GLU A 344 -1.23 -18.36 14.14
N SER A 345 -0.32 -18.03 15.06
CA SER A 345 -0.67 -17.19 16.22
C SER A 345 -1.22 -15.82 15.81
N LEU A 346 -0.73 -15.21 14.71
CA LEU A 346 -1.26 -13.95 14.21
C LEU A 346 -2.71 -14.08 13.72
N THR A 347 -3.08 -15.22 13.13
CA THR A 347 -4.46 -15.46 12.68
C THR A 347 -5.43 -15.63 13.85
N SER A 348 -4.94 -16.10 14.99
CA SER A 348 -5.72 -16.30 16.23
C SER A 348 -5.77 -15.06 17.11
N LYS A 349 -5.23 -13.92 16.67
CA LYS A 349 -5.26 -12.66 17.42
C LYS A 349 -6.72 -12.27 17.71
N PRO A 350 -7.10 -12.06 18.98
CA PRO A 350 -8.42 -11.57 19.33
C PRO A 350 -8.77 -10.29 18.58
N GLN A 351 -9.98 -10.25 18.02
CA GLN A 351 -10.50 -9.06 17.33
C GLN A 351 -11.37 -8.26 18.29
N SER A 352 -11.14 -6.95 18.33
CA SER A 352 -12.03 -6.04 19.04
C SER A 352 -13.34 -5.89 18.26
N LEU A 353 -14.45 -5.92 18.95
CA LEU A 353 -15.71 -5.41 18.41
C LEU A 353 -15.61 -3.89 18.39
N ASN A 354 -15.75 -3.29 17.23
CA ASN A 354 -15.74 -1.85 17.09
C ASN A 354 -17.17 -1.34 16.90
N ALA A 355 -17.53 -0.30 17.64
CA ALA A 355 -18.73 0.48 17.38
C ALA A 355 -18.34 1.74 16.58
N LYS A 356 -19.06 2.01 15.50
CA LYS A 356 -18.94 3.29 14.80
C LYS A 356 -19.70 4.36 15.59
N VAL A 357 -18.97 5.37 16.01
CA VAL A 357 -19.52 6.51 16.74
C VAL A 357 -19.29 7.76 15.92
N GLN A 358 -20.37 8.53 15.75
CA GLN A 358 -20.26 9.86 15.17
C GLN A 358 -19.67 10.82 16.19
N VAL A 359 -18.64 11.52 15.80
CA VAL A 359 -17.96 12.52 16.61
C VAL A 359 -17.84 13.83 15.85
N THR A 360 -17.68 14.90 16.59
CA THR A 360 -17.22 16.16 16.02
C THR A 360 -15.74 16.31 16.37
N SER A 361 -14.94 16.65 15.37
CA SER A 361 -13.52 16.91 15.55
C SER A 361 -13.14 18.25 14.96
N GLU A 362 -12.06 18.83 15.44
CA GLU A 362 -11.49 20.02 14.85
C GLU A 362 -10.69 19.66 13.60
N GLY A 363 -10.99 20.34 12.48
CA GLY A 363 -10.29 20.11 11.21
C GLY A 363 -9.22 21.18 10.97
N PHE A 364 -7.95 20.78 10.91
CA PHE A 364 -6.82 21.69 10.66
C PHE A 364 -6.45 21.83 9.19
N SER A 365 -6.89 20.91 8.35
CA SER A 365 -6.64 20.94 6.91
C SER A 365 -7.89 20.51 6.14
N PRO A 366 -8.02 20.90 4.86
CA PRO A 366 -9.13 20.47 4.01
C PRO A 366 -9.19 18.93 3.95
N THR A 367 -10.23 18.36 4.52
CA THR A 367 -10.48 16.91 4.51
C THR A 367 -11.80 16.62 3.82
N LYS A 368 -11.90 15.42 3.22
CA LYS A 368 -13.17 14.97 2.67
C LYS A 368 -14.18 14.81 3.80
N HIS A 369 -15.36 15.37 3.59
CA HIS A 369 -16.36 15.54 4.60
C HIS A 369 -17.19 14.30 4.90
N HIS A 370 -17.30 13.38 3.95
CA HIS A 370 -18.03 12.13 4.08
C HIS A 370 -17.14 10.94 3.72
N ALA A 371 -17.32 9.84 4.42
CA ALA A 371 -16.61 8.59 4.17
C ALA A 371 -16.83 8.05 2.74
N ASP A 372 -17.99 8.34 2.14
CA ASP A 372 -18.34 7.96 0.78
C ASP A 372 -17.81 8.94 -0.31
N GLY A 373 -17.06 9.95 0.11
CA GLY A 373 -16.49 10.95 -0.79
C GLY A 373 -17.49 11.98 -1.31
N ARG A 374 -18.76 11.91 -0.89
CA ARG A 374 -19.75 12.97 -1.14
C ARG A 374 -19.54 14.12 -0.15
N GLY A 375 -19.84 15.33 -0.55
CA GLY A 375 -19.69 16.54 0.26
C GLY A 375 -18.50 17.37 -0.20
N PHE A 376 -18.18 18.38 0.58
CA PHE A 376 -17.13 19.32 0.20
C PHE A 376 -15.75 18.71 0.44
N PRO A 377 -14.84 18.84 -0.52
CA PRO A 377 -13.46 18.42 -0.34
C PRO A 377 -12.72 19.28 0.70
N HIS A 378 -13.32 20.41 1.08
CA HIS A 378 -12.73 21.39 2.00
C HIS A 378 -13.79 21.94 2.95
N PHE A 379 -13.44 22.20 4.21
CA PHE A 379 -14.21 23.08 5.07
C PHE A 379 -13.81 24.54 4.80
N TYR A 380 -14.74 25.45 5.04
CA TYR A 380 -14.42 26.87 4.89
C TYR A 380 -13.53 27.31 6.06
N PRO A 381 -12.38 27.94 5.78
CA PRO A 381 -11.47 28.41 6.83
C PRO A 381 -12.07 29.60 7.62
N GLN A 382 -13.10 30.24 7.10
CA GLN A 382 -13.72 31.41 7.68
C GLN A 382 -15.23 31.37 7.48
N THR A 383 -15.96 31.76 8.51
CA THR A 383 -17.41 32.01 8.43
C THR A 383 -17.67 33.48 8.07
N HIS A 384 -18.64 33.72 7.23
CA HIS A 384 -19.02 35.05 6.80
C HIS A 384 -20.45 35.36 7.24
N PHE A 385 -20.73 36.63 7.47
CA PHE A 385 -22.11 37.12 7.53
C PHE A 385 -22.77 36.87 6.16
N LEU A 386 -24.00 36.40 6.17
CA LEU A 386 -24.77 36.15 4.93
C LEU A 386 -25.94 37.13 4.83
N SER A 387 -26.24 37.56 3.62
CA SER A 387 -27.48 38.31 3.38
C SER A 387 -28.65 37.35 3.37
N ARG A 388 -29.61 37.52 4.27
CA ARG A 388 -30.81 36.65 4.39
C ARG A 388 -30.51 35.16 4.42
N GLY A 389 -29.39 34.76 5.04
CA GLY A 389 -29.00 33.37 5.14
C GLY A 389 -28.47 32.71 3.85
N ASP A 390 -28.32 33.46 2.75
CA ASP A 390 -27.88 32.95 1.46
C ASP A 390 -26.34 32.78 1.41
N PRO A 391 -25.82 31.52 1.31
CA PRO A 391 -24.37 31.26 1.24
C PRO A 391 -23.67 31.88 0.01
N LYS A 392 -24.41 32.27 -1.02
CA LYS A 392 -23.88 32.94 -2.21
C LYS A 392 -23.71 34.44 -1.99
N GLN A 393 -24.37 35.01 -1.00
CA GLN A 393 -24.33 36.43 -0.69
C GLN A 393 -23.52 36.74 0.60
N LYS A 394 -22.24 36.42 0.55
CA LYS A 394 -21.29 36.64 1.63
C LYS A 394 -21.00 38.13 1.82
N LYS A 395 -20.96 38.57 3.07
CA LYS A 395 -20.54 39.91 3.52
C LYS A 395 -19.19 39.81 4.27
N GLY A 396 -18.95 40.65 5.23
CA GLY A 396 -17.74 40.60 6.07
C GLY A 396 -17.56 39.29 6.81
N ILE A 397 -16.34 39.06 7.31
CA ILE A 397 -15.98 37.85 8.10
C ILE A 397 -16.65 37.95 9.48
N ALA A 398 -17.26 36.86 9.91
CA ALA A 398 -17.80 36.71 11.26
C ALA A 398 -16.72 36.07 12.14
N ASN A 399 -16.15 36.83 13.05
CA ASN A 399 -15.22 36.30 14.04
C ASN A 399 -15.98 35.61 15.18
N PRO A 400 -15.43 34.54 15.79
CA PRO A 400 -16.05 33.84 16.92
C PRO A 400 -16.37 34.80 18.08
N ASN A 401 -17.57 34.69 18.58
CA ASN A 401 -17.99 35.45 19.78
C ASN A 401 -19.19 34.73 20.43
N TYR A 402 -19.51 35.12 21.66
CA TYR A 402 -20.65 34.61 22.41
C TYR A 402 -21.94 35.35 22.04
N LEU A 403 -23.08 34.68 22.31
CA LEU A 403 -24.40 35.32 22.24
C LEU A 403 -24.49 36.40 23.33
N GLN A 404 -24.74 37.67 22.98
CA GLN A 404 -24.75 38.77 23.92
C GLN A 404 -25.84 38.61 25.00
N ILE A 405 -26.95 37.96 24.65
CA ILE A 405 -28.01 37.63 25.60
C ILE A 405 -27.54 36.83 26.84
N LEU A 406 -26.44 36.09 26.70
CA LEU A 406 -25.84 35.30 27.77
C LEU A 406 -24.79 36.07 28.58
N MET A 407 -24.41 37.26 28.14
CA MET A 407 -23.37 38.08 28.78
C MET A 407 -23.94 38.93 29.88
N ARG A 408 -23.64 38.60 31.13
CA ARG A 408 -23.98 39.47 32.27
C ARG A 408 -23.23 40.80 32.16
N ASN A 409 -23.95 41.91 32.21
CA ASN A 409 -23.40 43.27 32.20
C ASN A 409 -22.69 43.74 30.93
N GLY A 410 -23.04 43.21 29.74
CA GLY A 410 -22.58 43.75 28.45
C GLY A 410 -21.06 43.74 28.22
N LYS A 411 -20.29 43.01 29.01
CA LYS A 411 -18.84 42.86 28.80
C LYS A 411 -18.61 41.78 27.76
N SER A 412 -18.03 42.16 26.62
CA SER A 412 -17.54 41.19 25.64
C SER A 412 -16.48 40.30 26.32
N GLY A 413 -16.65 38.97 26.20
CA GLY A 413 -15.70 38.02 26.77
C GLY A 413 -14.38 37.99 26.02
N ASN A 414 -13.52 38.96 26.28
CA ASN A 414 -12.15 38.97 25.77
C ASN A 414 -11.17 38.20 26.68
N HIS A 415 -11.66 37.26 27.49
CA HIS A 415 -10.82 36.50 28.40
C HIS A 415 -11.18 35.01 28.32
N TRP A 416 -10.65 34.37 27.29
CA TRP A 416 -10.33 32.93 27.31
C TRP A 416 -9.03 32.72 26.57
#